data_b23d5bf0372169cc4bb63d8b86dd436f
#
_entry.id   b23d5bf0372169cc4bb63d8b86dd436f
#
_cell.length_a   1.000
_cell.length_b   1.000
_cell.length_c   1.000
_cell.angle_alpha   90.00
_cell.angle_beta   90.00
_cell.angle_gamma   90.00
#
_symmetry.space_group_name_H-M   'P 1'
#
loop_
_entity.id
_entity.type
_entity.pdbx_description
1 polymer ?
#
loop_
_entity_poly.entity_id
_entity_poly.type
_entity_poly.pdbx_seq_one_letter_code
_entity_poly.pdbx_strand_id
1 'polypeptide(L)'
;MDERLMKKCFGMPVPEWDMAHRLSINHPAGPDIQDFGSIFCINSKFMDVIEPSFLEKQWFIAGVVVAFVAMGIGPYIYILTHSDPAPDPWMFVFNCLAILPVILFGSIVWQLGRGLFFALRYRPIRFHRESRKLYAIRTRRFSAKQGEGDVVWEAPWTDDSIFCLHREDSPFGTVYHIRHYTVDEQRNVTQVFSIGREWSGKIQVKMALAQWNYWCKYMDTGPNGLPKPMLFHTQHETPREAFLFSLYSFGMRAPVFIRLLMMPMILIFTALRMLANATCRDPIWPESIRDISVVASDDPYAEPRVGTPVGWGDTVLAQQRGEYPDNPRAQVENWTSRADGMAYAEAWLDNPTADI
;
A
#
# COMPACT_ATOMS: atom_id res chain seq x y z
N MET A 1 -1.07 3.04 -10.42
CA MET A 1 -2.54 2.85 -10.29
C MET A 1 -3.28 4.16 -10.50
N ASP A 2 -2.94 5.22 -9.77
CA ASP A 2 -3.70 6.48 -9.78
C ASP A 2 -3.78 7.19 -11.14
N GLU A 3 -2.72 7.17 -11.96
CA GLU A 3 -2.77 7.78 -13.30
C GLU A 3 -3.73 7.04 -14.25
N ARG A 4 -3.81 5.70 -14.15
CA ARG A 4 -4.79 4.91 -14.92
C ARG A 4 -6.21 5.16 -14.40
N LEU A 5 -6.35 5.27 -13.09
CA LEU A 5 -7.60 5.60 -12.43
C LEU A 5 -8.08 6.99 -12.87
N MET A 6 -7.18 7.99 -12.86
CA MET A 6 -7.46 9.33 -13.37
C MET A 6 -7.97 9.30 -14.81
N LYS A 7 -7.27 8.64 -15.72
CA LYS A 7 -7.68 8.55 -17.14
C LYS A 7 -9.05 7.89 -17.31
N LYS A 8 -9.41 6.96 -16.42
CA LYS A 8 -10.69 6.24 -16.47
C LYS A 8 -11.86 7.09 -15.95
N CYS A 9 -11.62 7.94 -14.96
CA CYS A 9 -12.67 8.67 -14.24
C CYS A 9 -12.79 10.14 -14.66
N PHE A 10 -11.74 10.74 -15.23
CA PHE A 10 -11.69 12.16 -15.57
C PHE A 10 -12.82 12.59 -16.52
N GLY A 11 -13.52 13.66 -16.18
CA GLY A 11 -14.64 14.18 -16.95
C GLY A 11 -15.93 13.35 -16.86
N MET A 12 -15.93 12.29 -16.05
CA MET A 12 -17.10 11.45 -15.82
C MET A 12 -17.74 11.81 -14.47
N PRO A 13 -19.05 11.59 -14.28
CA PRO A 13 -19.67 11.70 -12.96
C PRO A 13 -19.08 10.65 -12.01
N VAL A 14 -19.10 10.94 -10.71
CA VAL A 14 -18.74 9.93 -9.70
C VAL A 14 -19.68 8.73 -9.85
N PRO A 15 -19.17 7.49 -9.82
CA PRO A 15 -20.00 6.29 -9.94
C PRO A 15 -21.14 6.29 -8.92
N GLU A 16 -22.35 5.91 -9.33
CA GLU A 16 -23.55 5.89 -8.46
C GLU A 16 -23.31 5.03 -7.21
N TRP A 17 -22.67 3.87 -7.39
CA TRP A 17 -22.35 2.99 -6.28
C TRP A 17 -21.44 3.68 -5.25
N ASP A 18 -20.42 4.41 -5.70
CA ASP A 18 -19.50 5.15 -4.82
C ASP A 18 -20.22 6.28 -4.09
N MET A 19 -21.13 6.99 -4.78
CA MET A 19 -21.94 8.02 -4.16
C MET A 19 -22.91 7.48 -3.12
N ALA A 20 -23.48 6.29 -3.36
CA ALA A 20 -24.32 5.60 -2.38
C ALA A 20 -23.51 5.14 -1.15
N HIS A 21 -22.20 4.88 -1.30
CA HIS A 21 -21.30 4.46 -0.23
C HIS A 21 -20.34 5.59 0.20
N ARG A 22 -20.85 6.81 0.25
CA ARG A 22 -20.11 7.98 0.72
C ARG A 22 -19.79 7.86 2.21
N LEU A 23 -18.55 8.17 2.57
CA LEU A 23 -18.06 8.18 3.94
C LEU A 23 -18.13 9.59 4.52
N SER A 24 -18.75 9.75 5.67
CA SER A 24 -18.79 11.02 6.39
C SER A 24 -17.49 11.23 7.16
N ILE A 25 -17.00 12.47 7.18
CA ILE A 25 -15.87 12.85 8.05
C ILE A 25 -16.32 13.18 9.48
N ASN A 26 -17.62 13.46 9.70
CA ASN A 26 -18.18 13.90 10.99
C ASN A 26 -18.88 12.76 11.74
N HIS A 27 -19.23 11.68 11.03
CA HIS A 27 -19.94 10.56 11.64
C HIS A 27 -19.13 9.28 11.45
N PRO A 28 -18.92 8.48 12.51
CA PRO A 28 -18.22 7.22 12.39
C PRO A 28 -18.97 6.28 11.45
N ALA A 29 -18.22 5.59 10.61
CA ALA A 29 -18.75 4.59 9.68
C ALA A 29 -18.95 3.22 10.36
N GLY A 30 -18.85 3.14 11.68
CA GLY A 30 -19.01 1.92 12.47
C GLY A 30 -18.37 2.05 13.86
N PRO A 31 -18.46 1.02 14.70
CA PRO A 31 -18.05 1.10 16.09
C PRO A 31 -16.53 1.00 16.32
N ASP A 32 -15.82 0.43 15.37
CA ASP A 32 -14.40 0.10 15.54
C ASP A 32 -13.49 1.23 15.06
N ILE A 33 -12.33 1.36 15.71
CA ILE A 33 -11.29 2.35 15.39
C ILE A 33 -9.94 1.65 15.42
N GLN A 34 -9.28 1.52 14.25
CA GLN A 34 -7.98 0.85 14.16
C GLN A 34 -7.17 1.31 12.93
N ASP A 35 -5.84 1.40 13.06
CA ASP A 35 -4.93 1.83 11.99
C ASP A 35 -4.53 0.72 11.00
N PHE A 36 -4.64 -0.55 11.39
CA PHE A 36 -4.22 -1.74 10.62
C PHE A 36 -2.77 -1.70 10.13
N GLY A 37 -1.89 -1.12 10.93
CA GLY A 37 -0.46 -1.08 10.65
C GLY A 37 -0.14 -0.25 9.39
N SER A 38 -0.77 0.90 9.25
CA SER A 38 -0.58 1.78 8.08
C SER A 38 0.26 3.02 8.36
N ILE A 39 0.78 3.22 9.57
CA ILE A 39 1.36 4.48 10.04
C ILE A 39 2.88 4.47 9.93
N PHE A 40 3.45 5.55 9.39
CA PHE A 40 4.88 5.86 9.48
C PHE A 40 5.21 6.69 10.72
N CYS A 41 4.46 7.76 10.93
CA CYS A 41 4.60 8.63 12.09
C CYS A 41 3.28 9.33 12.36
N ILE A 42 3.10 9.71 13.63
CA ILE A 42 1.96 10.46 14.12
C ILE A 42 2.44 11.50 15.13
N ASN A 43 1.85 12.68 15.11
CA ASN A 43 2.13 13.77 16.03
C ASN A 43 0.92 14.68 16.15
N SER A 44 1.03 15.80 16.86
CA SER A 44 -0.08 16.75 17.04
C SER A 44 -0.53 17.44 15.75
N LYS A 45 0.35 17.60 14.75
CA LYS A 45 0.08 18.35 13.51
C LYS A 45 -0.32 17.48 12.34
N PHE A 46 0.40 16.36 12.14
CA PHE A 46 0.15 15.48 11.01
C PHE A 46 0.37 14.01 11.35
N MET A 47 -0.20 13.16 10.54
CA MET A 47 0.01 11.72 10.53
C MET A 47 0.35 11.28 9.11
N ASP A 48 1.48 10.59 8.94
CA ASP A 48 1.85 9.99 7.67
C ASP A 48 1.44 8.52 7.64
N VAL A 49 0.60 8.18 6.69
CA VAL A 49 0.17 6.81 6.44
C VAL A 49 0.72 6.29 5.13
N ILE A 50 0.77 4.98 5.02
CA ILE A 50 1.25 4.25 3.85
C ILE A 50 0.15 3.33 3.34
N GLU A 51 0.29 2.92 2.09
CA GLU A 51 -0.42 1.79 1.52
C GLU A 51 0.37 0.49 1.81
N PRO A 52 0.03 -0.27 2.88
CA PRO A 52 0.81 -1.45 3.28
C PRO A 52 0.89 -2.51 2.19
N SER A 53 -0.18 -2.68 1.43
CA SER A 53 -0.23 -3.64 0.32
C SER A 53 0.80 -3.36 -0.78
N PHE A 54 1.23 -2.10 -0.94
CA PHE A 54 2.30 -1.74 -1.87
C PHE A 54 3.65 -2.30 -1.40
N LEU A 55 3.95 -2.20 -0.11
CA LEU A 55 5.18 -2.76 0.47
C LEU A 55 5.16 -4.29 0.50
N GLU A 56 4.02 -4.88 0.82
CA GLU A 56 3.87 -6.33 0.93
C GLU A 56 4.04 -7.04 -0.42
N LYS A 57 3.57 -6.45 -1.50
CA LYS A 57 3.63 -7.05 -2.86
C LYS A 57 5.02 -6.99 -3.50
N GLN A 58 5.92 -6.15 -3.01
CA GLN A 58 7.21 -5.89 -3.68
C GLN A 58 8.04 -7.15 -3.94
N TRP A 59 8.16 -8.05 -2.96
CA TRP A 59 8.98 -9.25 -3.08
C TRP A 59 8.41 -10.25 -4.08
N PHE A 60 7.09 -10.46 -4.09
CA PHE A 60 6.42 -11.40 -5.00
C PHE A 60 6.54 -10.93 -6.45
N ILE A 61 6.21 -9.66 -6.70
CA ILE A 61 6.29 -9.08 -8.04
C ILE A 61 7.75 -9.07 -8.52
N ALA A 62 8.71 -8.76 -7.65
CA ALA A 62 10.13 -8.86 -7.98
C ALA A 62 10.53 -10.28 -8.42
N GLY A 63 10.05 -11.30 -7.71
CA GLY A 63 10.25 -12.69 -8.08
C GLY A 63 9.67 -13.04 -9.45
N VAL A 64 8.45 -12.60 -9.71
CA VAL A 64 7.79 -12.78 -11.02
C VAL A 64 8.58 -12.10 -12.14
N VAL A 65 9.04 -10.85 -11.93
CA VAL A 65 9.86 -10.12 -12.91
C VAL A 65 11.18 -10.86 -13.19
N VAL A 66 11.88 -11.30 -12.15
CA VAL A 66 13.15 -12.05 -12.30
C VAL A 66 12.90 -13.37 -13.03
N ALA A 67 11.82 -14.09 -12.71
CA ALA A 67 11.47 -15.33 -13.40
C ALA A 67 11.20 -15.11 -14.90
N PHE A 68 10.47 -14.06 -15.26
CA PHE A 68 10.21 -13.72 -16.67
C PHE A 68 11.48 -13.29 -17.41
N VAL A 69 12.39 -12.55 -16.76
CA VAL A 69 13.69 -12.22 -17.33
C VAL A 69 14.48 -13.51 -17.61
N ALA A 70 14.52 -14.44 -16.66
CA ALA A 70 15.20 -15.73 -16.83
C ALA A 70 14.57 -16.56 -17.96
N MET A 71 13.25 -16.65 -18.01
CA MET A 71 12.53 -17.41 -19.04
C MET A 71 12.63 -16.79 -20.44
N GLY A 72 12.70 -15.47 -20.54
CA GLY A 72 12.83 -14.80 -21.85
C GLY A 72 14.26 -14.76 -22.36
N ILE A 73 15.21 -14.39 -21.50
CA ILE A 73 16.59 -14.14 -21.89
C ILE A 73 17.43 -15.44 -21.82
N GLY A 74 17.18 -16.31 -20.85
CA GLY A 74 17.97 -17.52 -20.63
C GLY A 74 18.01 -18.45 -21.84
N PRO A 75 16.87 -18.90 -22.38
CA PRO A 75 16.83 -19.72 -23.60
C PRO A 75 17.46 -19.05 -24.81
N TYR A 76 17.27 -17.73 -24.96
CA TYR A 76 17.86 -16.99 -26.07
C TYR A 76 19.38 -16.94 -25.99
N ILE A 77 19.96 -16.67 -24.82
CA ILE A 77 21.42 -16.74 -24.61
C ILE A 77 21.91 -18.14 -24.86
N TYR A 78 21.20 -19.16 -24.36
CA TYR A 78 21.59 -20.56 -24.60
C TYR A 78 21.65 -20.89 -26.09
N ILE A 79 20.64 -20.50 -26.87
CA ILE A 79 20.62 -20.69 -28.32
C ILE A 79 21.80 -19.98 -28.99
N LEU A 80 22.05 -18.71 -28.67
CA LEU A 80 23.15 -17.93 -29.26
C LEU A 80 24.51 -18.51 -28.95
N THR A 81 24.71 -19.10 -27.77
CA THR A 81 26.02 -19.64 -27.34
C THR A 81 26.27 -21.06 -27.80
N HIS A 82 25.23 -21.83 -28.15
CA HIS A 82 25.32 -23.25 -28.53
C HIS A 82 24.90 -23.50 -29.98
N SER A 83 24.51 -22.48 -30.74
CA SER A 83 24.24 -22.60 -32.16
C SER A 83 25.55 -22.67 -32.94
N ASP A 84 25.71 -23.68 -33.78
CA ASP A 84 26.85 -23.78 -34.71
C ASP A 84 26.89 -22.56 -35.64
N PRO A 85 28.07 -22.02 -35.92
CA PRO A 85 28.22 -20.84 -36.79
C PRO A 85 27.90 -21.12 -38.27
N ALA A 86 27.57 -22.36 -38.66
CA ALA A 86 27.17 -22.68 -40.02
C ALA A 86 25.77 -22.09 -40.32
N PRO A 87 25.64 -21.29 -41.39
CA PRO A 87 24.38 -20.59 -41.70
C PRO A 87 23.38 -21.56 -42.34
N ASP A 88 22.74 -22.41 -41.53
CA ASP A 88 21.54 -23.12 -41.97
C ASP A 88 20.37 -22.12 -42.03
N PRO A 89 19.70 -21.98 -43.17
CA PRO A 89 18.53 -21.07 -43.29
C PRO A 89 17.46 -21.32 -42.24
N TRP A 90 17.28 -22.55 -41.79
CA TRP A 90 16.34 -22.91 -40.74
C TRP A 90 16.76 -22.38 -39.36
N MET A 91 18.07 -22.36 -39.07
CA MET A 91 18.59 -21.74 -37.83
C MET A 91 18.37 -20.24 -37.81
N PHE A 92 18.48 -19.56 -38.96
CA PHE A 92 18.14 -18.12 -39.05
C PHE A 92 16.65 -17.89 -38.73
N VAL A 93 15.75 -18.65 -39.32
CA VAL A 93 14.31 -18.59 -39.05
C VAL A 93 14.04 -18.87 -37.58
N PHE A 94 14.67 -19.90 -37.01
CA PHE A 94 14.51 -20.25 -35.60
C PHE A 94 14.98 -19.13 -34.66
N ASN A 95 16.12 -18.51 -34.93
CA ASN A 95 16.64 -17.38 -34.17
C ASN A 95 15.71 -16.15 -34.26
N CYS A 96 15.13 -15.89 -35.43
CA CYS A 96 14.13 -14.83 -35.60
C CYS A 96 12.87 -15.12 -34.75
N LEU A 97 12.40 -16.36 -34.75
CA LEU A 97 11.25 -16.76 -33.93
C LEU A 97 11.54 -16.72 -32.44
N ALA A 98 12.78 -17.00 -32.02
CA ALA A 98 13.19 -16.94 -30.63
C ALA A 98 13.19 -15.51 -30.05
N ILE A 99 13.16 -14.46 -30.91
CA ILE A 99 13.03 -13.07 -30.48
C ILE A 99 11.61 -12.79 -29.94
N LEU A 100 10.58 -13.48 -30.44
CA LEU A 100 9.19 -13.27 -30.02
C LEU A 100 8.96 -13.49 -28.51
N PRO A 101 9.42 -14.58 -27.89
CA PRO A 101 9.37 -14.73 -26.43
C PRO A 101 10.12 -13.62 -25.70
N VAL A 102 11.27 -13.17 -26.18
CA VAL A 102 12.04 -12.08 -25.56
C VAL A 102 11.23 -10.79 -25.55
N ILE A 103 10.58 -10.44 -26.68
CA ILE A 103 9.72 -9.26 -26.76
C ILE A 103 8.50 -9.40 -25.83
N LEU A 104 7.84 -10.56 -25.84
CA LEU A 104 6.68 -10.84 -25.01
C LEU A 104 7.05 -10.73 -23.52
N PHE A 105 8.03 -11.50 -23.06
CA PHE A 105 8.45 -11.47 -21.66
C PHE A 105 9.05 -10.12 -21.26
N GLY A 106 9.80 -9.49 -22.16
CA GLY A 106 10.31 -8.13 -21.96
C GLY A 106 9.20 -7.09 -21.75
N SER A 107 8.10 -7.17 -22.51
CA SER A 107 6.96 -6.30 -22.32
C SER A 107 6.24 -6.53 -20.99
N ILE A 108 6.11 -7.78 -20.55
CA ILE A 108 5.55 -8.14 -19.24
C ILE A 108 6.46 -7.62 -18.12
N VAL A 109 7.77 -7.88 -18.23
CA VAL A 109 8.79 -7.38 -17.29
C VAL A 109 8.73 -5.85 -17.18
N TRP A 110 8.62 -5.15 -18.31
CA TRP A 110 8.47 -3.70 -18.32
C TRP A 110 7.21 -3.23 -17.62
N GLN A 111 6.07 -3.87 -17.90
CA GLN A 111 4.79 -3.49 -17.29
C GLN A 111 4.74 -3.72 -15.78
N LEU A 112 5.25 -4.85 -15.32
CA LEU A 112 5.29 -5.20 -13.90
C LEU A 112 6.43 -4.46 -13.17
N GLY A 113 7.62 -4.45 -13.78
CA GLY A 113 8.84 -3.94 -13.15
C GLY A 113 8.84 -2.43 -12.96
N ARG A 114 8.27 -1.67 -13.91
CA ARG A 114 8.26 -0.20 -13.81
C ARG A 114 7.55 0.36 -12.58
N GLY A 115 6.63 -0.40 -11.99
CA GLY A 115 5.91 0.01 -10.78
C GLY A 115 6.61 -0.43 -9.50
N LEU A 116 7.66 -1.25 -9.62
CA LEU A 116 8.38 -1.85 -8.52
C LEU A 116 9.83 -1.35 -8.44
N PHE A 117 10.57 -1.44 -9.57
CA PHE A 117 11.94 -0.96 -9.69
C PHE A 117 11.96 0.49 -10.19
N PHE A 118 12.88 1.29 -9.66
CA PHE A 118 13.04 2.72 -10.01
C PHE A 118 11.81 3.60 -9.76
N ALA A 119 10.86 3.09 -8.96
CA ALA A 119 9.66 3.80 -8.53
C ALA A 119 9.87 4.49 -7.18
N LEU A 120 8.81 5.07 -6.62
CA LEU A 120 8.82 5.49 -5.22
C LEU A 120 8.89 4.27 -4.31
N ARG A 121 9.76 4.31 -3.29
CA ARG A 121 9.90 3.24 -2.29
C ARG A 121 8.60 3.02 -1.54
N TYR A 122 7.89 4.09 -1.23
CA TYR A 122 6.58 4.08 -0.62
C TYR A 122 5.75 5.27 -1.12
N ARG A 123 4.47 5.25 -0.89
CA ARG A 123 3.51 6.28 -1.33
C ARG A 123 2.86 6.90 -0.11
N PRO A 124 3.47 7.93 0.49
CA PRO A 124 2.95 8.53 1.70
C PRO A 124 1.68 9.32 1.42
N ILE A 125 0.78 9.28 2.38
CA ILE A 125 -0.36 10.17 2.48
C ILE A 125 -0.26 10.87 3.83
N ARG A 126 -0.23 12.19 3.81
CA ARG A 126 -0.17 13.02 5.01
C ARG A 126 -1.54 13.59 5.33
N PHE A 127 -2.05 13.24 6.49
CA PHE A 127 -3.23 13.86 7.09
C PHE A 127 -2.76 15.04 7.93
N HIS A 128 -2.96 16.27 7.45
CA HIS A 128 -2.48 17.47 8.12
C HIS A 128 -3.64 18.18 8.81
N ARG A 129 -3.67 18.10 10.16
CA ARG A 129 -4.80 18.59 10.98
C ARG A 129 -5.00 20.09 10.90
N GLU A 130 -3.95 20.88 11.09
CA GLU A 130 -4.05 22.33 11.15
C GLU A 130 -4.54 22.93 9.82
N SER A 131 -4.07 22.42 8.69
CA SER A 131 -4.53 22.88 7.38
C SER A 131 -5.85 22.25 6.94
N ARG A 132 -6.34 21.23 7.66
CA ARG A 132 -7.51 20.43 7.26
C ARG A 132 -7.39 19.93 5.82
N LYS A 133 -6.25 19.30 5.51
CA LYS A 133 -5.93 18.79 4.17
C LYS A 133 -5.23 17.44 4.21
N LEU A 134 -5.42 16.70 3.13
CA LEU A 134 -4.66 15.52 2.79
C LEU A 134 -3.67 15.87 1.70
N TYR A 135 -2.44 15.38 1.84
CA TYR A 135 -1.42 15.44 0.81
C TYR A 135 -0.97 14.03 0.45
N ALA A 136 -0.83 13.72 -0.83
CA ALA A 136 -0.36 12.42 -1.28
C ALA A 136 0.70 12.57 -2.36
N ILE A 137 1.85 11.90 -2.19
CA ILE A 137 2.86 11.83 -3.24
C ILE A 137 2.60 10.61 -4.11
N ARG A 138 2.53 10.84 -5.43
CA ARG A 138 2.32 9.79 -6.43
C ARG A 138 3.35 9.92 -7.56
N THR A 139 3.79 8.81 -8.07
CA THR A 139 4.71 8.78 -9.20
C THR A 139 3.98 9.16 -10.48
N ARG A 140 4.41 10.22 -11.12
CA ARG A 140 3.93 10.62 -12.45
C ARG A 140 4.79 10.02 -13.55
N ARG A 141 6.11 9.97 -13.34
CA ARG A 141 7.08 9.61 -14.36
C ARG A 141 7.97 8.46 -13.91
N PHE A 142 8.05 7.41 -14.72
CA PHE A 142 9.00 6.35 -14.53
C PHE A 142 10.45 6.86 -14.68
N SER A 143 11.36 6.34 -13.89
CA SER A 143 12.80 6.70 -13.90
C SER A 143 13.13 8.17 -13.68
N ALA A 144 12.21 8.98 -13.16
CA ALA A 144 12.53 10.33 -12.74
C ALA A 144 13.55 10.33 -11.59
N LYS A 145 14.40 11.35 -11.52
CA LYS A 145 15.30 11.55 -10.38
C LYS A 145 14.50 11.81 -9.11
N GLN A 146 15.17 11.66 -7.97
CA GLN A 146 14.56 11.89 -6.67
C GLN A 146 13.93 13.30 -6.59
N GLY A 147 12.67 13.39 -6.17
CA GLY A 147 11.91 14.63 -6.11
C GLY A 147 11.44 15.19 -7.46
N GLU A 148 11.84 14.58 -8.58
CA GLU A 148 11.50 15.03 -9.93
C GLU A 148 10.39 14.15 -10.52
N GLY A 149 9.41 14.79 -11.15
CA GLY A 149 8.32 14.11 -11.86
C GLY A 149 7.28 13.45 -10.96
N ASP A 150 7.31 13.71 -9.64
CA ASP A 150 6.27 13.28 -8.72
C ASP A 150 5.14 14.29 -8.67
N VAL A 151 3.94 13.80 -8.43
CA VAL A 151 2.74 14.62 -8.28
C VAL A 151 2.36 14.64 -6.82
N VAL A 152 2.19 15.83 -6.27
CA VAL A 152 1.55 16.01 -4.98
C VAL A 152 0.07 16.26 -5.21
N TRP A 153 -0.74 15.37 -4.67
CA TRP A 153 -2.19 15.49 -4.69
C TRP A 153 -2.63 16.09 -3.39
N GLU A 154 -3.52 17.06 -3.49
CA GLU A 154 -4.08 17.75 -2.34
C GLU A 154 -5.59 17.57 -2.34
N ALA A 155 -6.13 17.23 -1.19
CA ALA A 155 -7.57 17.12 -0.97
C ALA A 155 -7.96 17.87 0.30
N PRO A 156 -9.00 18.72 0.25
CA PRO A 156 -9.53 19.32 1.46
C PRO A 156 -10.20 18.27 2.34
N TRP A 157 -10.09 18.43 3.65
CA TRP A 157 -10.79 17.62 4.64
C TRP A 157 -11.98 18.44 5.17
N THR A 158 -13.03 18.51 4.37
CA THR A 158 -14.25 19.28 4.64
C THR A 158 -15.49 18.44 4.32
N ASP A 159 -16.66 18.88 4.76
CA ASP A 159 -17.92 18.17 4.53
C ASP A 159 -18.28 18.05 3.04
N ASP A 160 -17.80 18.99 2.23
CA ASP A 160 -18.01 18.96 0.78
C ASP A 160 -17.13 17.93 0.08
N SER A 161 -16.07 17.45 0.74
CA SER A 161 -15.17 16.44 0.18
C SER A 161 -15.89 15.12 -0.02
N ILE A 162 -15.65 14.49 -1.19
CA ILE A 162 -16.30 13.24 -1.55
C ILE A 162 -15.32 12.10 -1.26
N PHE A 163 -15.47 11.47 -0.10
CA PHE A 163 -14.81 10.22 0.25
C PHE A 163 -15.82 9.08 0.13
N CYS A 164 -15.44 8.00 -0.52
CA CYS A 164 -16.33 6.87 -0.76
C CYS A 164 -15.58 5.56 -0.54
N LEU A 165 -16.30 4.53 -0.11
CA LEU A 165 -15.84 3.17 -0.27
C LEU A 165 -16.09 2.78 -1.73
N HIS A 166 -15.04 2.44 -2.48
CA HIS A 166 -15.14 1.98 -3.86
C HIS A 166 -15.05 0.47 -3.95
N ARG A 167 -15.85 -0.13 -4.82
CA ARG A 167 -15.85 -1.54 -5.13
C ARG A 167 -15.26 -1.80 -6.51
N GLU A 168 -14.31 -2.71 -6.59
CA GLU A 168 -13.73 -3.18 -7.84
C GLU A 168 -13.85 -4.70 -7.94
N ASP A 169 -14.63 -5.17 -8.90
CA ASP A 169 -14.78 -6.60 -9.16
C ASP A 169 -13.71 -7.06 -10.14
N SER A 170 -13.01 -8.14 -9.82
CA SER A 170 -12.00 -8.78 -10.65
C SER A 170 -12.24 -10.28 -10.74
N PRO A 171 -11.62 -10.98 -11.70
CA PRO A 171 -11.70 -12.45 -11.78
C PRO A 171 -11.18 -13.16 -10.52
N PHE A 172 -10.39 -12.46 -9.69
CA PHE A 172 -9.81 -12.98 -8.44
C PHE A 172 -10.64 -12.61 -7.20
N GLY A 173 -11.78 -11.94 -7.38
CA GLY A 173 -12.66 -11.52 -6.29
C GLY A 173 -12.93 -10.03 -6.27
N THR A 174 -13.76 -9.62 -5.34
CA THR A 174 -14.10 -8.21 -5.10
C THR A 174 -13.09 -7.58 -4.17
N VAL A 175 -12.63 -6.38 -4.52
CA VAL A 175 -11.71 -5.56 -3.73
C VAL A 175 -12.40 -4.23 -3.40
N TYR A 176 -12.20 -3.79 -2.17
CA TYR A 176 -12.70 -2.50 -1.70
C TYR A 176 -11.53 -1.59 -1.34
N HIS A 177 -11.68 -0.28 -1.60
CA HIS A 177 -10.73 0.74 -1.15
C HIS A 177 -11.41 2.09 -0.99
N ILE A 178 -10.86 2.93 -0.13
CA ILE A 178 -11.36 4.28 0.08
C ILE A 178 -10.82 5.16 -1.03
N ARG A 179 -11.70 5.91 -1.70
CA ARG A 179 -11.36 6.88 -2.75
C ARG A 179 -11.78 8.27 -2.34
N HIS A 180 -10.97 9.23 -2.76
CA HIS A 180 -11.33 10.64 -2.75
C HIS A 180 -11.58 11.10 -4.18
N TYR A 181 -12.66 11.87 -4.37
CA TYR A 181 -13.02 12.50 -5.63
C TYR A 181 -13.06 14.02 -5.46
N THR A 182 -12.36 14.72 -6.35
CA THR A 182 -12.58 16.15 -6.57
C THR A 182 -13.43 16.31 -7.81
N VAL A 183 -14.46 17.14 -7.74
CA VAL A 183 -15.40 17.36 -8.84
C VAL A 183 -15.46 18.84 -9.22
N ASP A 184 -15.81 19.11 -10.46
CA ASP A 184 -16.12 20.46 -10.94
C ASP A 184 -17.56 20.90 -10.58
N GLU A 185 -17.94 22.09 -11.04
CA GLU A 185 -19.30 22.64 -10.85
C GLU A 185 -20.40 21.76 -11.49
N GLN A 186 -20.07 21.01 -12.53
CA GLN A 186 -20.95 20.08 -13.22
C GLN A 186 -20.97 18.69 -12.56
N ARG A 187 -20.28 18.51 -11.41
CA ARG A 187 -20.11 17.25 -10.69
C ARG A 187 -19.32 16.16 -11.47
N ASN A 188 -18.52 16.55 -12.46
CA ASN A 188 -17.60 15.64 -13.11
C ASN A 188 -16.29 15.56 -12.36
N VAL A 189 -15.68 14.38 -12.36
CA VAL A 189 -14.42 14.10 -11.66
C VAL A 189 -13.28 14.85 -12.33
N THR A 190 -12.62 15.72 -11.58
CA THR A 190 -11.38 16.42 -11.99
C THR A 190 -10.15 15.75 -11.40
N GLN A 191 -10.29 15.08 -10.25
CA GLN A 191 -9.22 14.38 -9.59
C GLN A 191 -9.77 13.18 -8.80
N VAL A 192 -9.04 12.06 -8.82
CA VAL A 192 -9.37 10.88 -8.03
C VAL A 192 -8.11 10.16 -7.57
N PHE A 193 -8.07 9.75 -6.31
CA PHE A 193 -7.00 8.89 -5.80
C PHE A 193 -7.51 7.97 -4.69
N SER A 194 -6.83 6.83 -4.54
CA SER A 194 -7.13 5.86 -3.50
C SER A 194 -6.31 6.15 -2.23
N ILE A 195 -6.93 5.94 -1.08
CA ILE A 195 -6.37 6.18 0.25
C ILE A 195 -6.27 4.86 1.00
N GLY A 196 -5.12 4.58 1.59
CA GLY A 196 -4.89 3.38 2.39
C GLY A 196 -4.71 2.12 1.55
N ARG A 197 -5.10 0.98 2.10
CA ARG A 197 -4.90 -0.33 1.48
C ARG A 197 -6.12 -0.82 0.70
N GLU A 198 -5.87 -1.80 -0.15
CA GLU A 198 -6.92 -2.59 -0.76
C GLU A 198 -7.42 -3.67 0.22
N TRP A 199 -8.73 -3.86 0.30
CA TRP A 199 -9.39 -4.79 1.19
C TRP A 199 -10.10 -5.87 0.37
N SER A 200 -9.70 -7.13 0.53
CA SER A 200 -10.22 -8.23 -0.30
C SER A 200 -11.43 -8.89 0.34
N GLY A 201 -12.54 -8.90 -0.39
CA GLY A 201 -13.79 -9.52 0.03
C GLY A 201 -14.60 -8.73 1.06
N LYS A 202 -15.88 -9.03 1.15
CA LYS A 202 -16.84 -8.30 1.98
C LYS A 202 -16.46 -8.24 3.46
N ILE A 203 -15.91 -9.32 4.01
CA ILE A 203 -15.54 -9.38 5.43
C ILE A 203 -14.52 -8.31 5.84
N GLN A 204 -13.69 -7.84 4.91
CA GLN A 204 -12.70 -6.82 5.19
C GLN A 204 -13.24 -5.39 5.09
N VAL A 205 -14.49 -5.19 4.67
CA VAL A 205 -15.15 -3.88 4.66
C VAL A 205 -15.17 -3.29 6.07
N LYS A 206 -15.49 -4.09 7.08
CA LYS A 206 -15.44 -3.64 8.49
C LYS A 206 -14.08 -3.07 8.87
N MET A 207 -12.99 -3.66 8.36
CA MET A 207 -11.62 -3.16 8.58
C MET A 207 -11.37 -1.83 7.87
N ALA A 208 -11.88 -1.68 6.65
CA ALA A 208 -11.79 -0.41 5.92
C ALA A 208 -12.49 0.72 6.67
N LEU A 209 -13.69 0.44 7.21
CA LEU A 209 -14.48 1.41 7.99
C LEU A 209 -13.80 1.76 9.31
N ALA A 210 -13.23 0.77 10.01
CA ALA A 210 -12.47 1.02 11.24
C ALA A 210 -11.22 1.89 10.99
N GLN A 211 -10.53 1.67 9.86
CA GLN A 211 -9.41 2.50 9.44
C GLN A 211 -9.86 3.93 9.09
N TRP A 212 -10.99 4.07 8.40
CA TRP A 212 -11.61 5.38 8.14
C TRP A 212 -11.89 6.14 9.43
N ASN A 213 -12.52 5.48 10.41
CA ASN A 213 -12.81 6.08 11.71
C ASN A 213 -11.55 6.51 12.46
N TYR A 214 -10.45 5.75 12.32
CA TYR A 214 -9.15 6.13 12.89
C TYR A 214 -8.67 7.47 12.31
N TRP A 215 -8.74 7.64 10.99
CA TRP A 215 -8.33 8.88 10.32
C TRP A 215 -9.24 10.06 10.67
N CYS A 216 -10.56 9.84 10.70
CA CYS A 216 -11.52 10.87 11.13
C CYS A 216 -11.23 11.35 12.55
N LYS A 217 -11.08 10.42 13.48
CA LYS A 217 -10.78 10.76 14.88
C LYS A 217 -9.45 11.48 15.02
N TYR A 218 -8.42 11.06 14.27
CA TYR A 218 -7.15 11.79 14.24
C TYR A 218 -7.32 13.23 13.75
N MET A 219 -8.01 13.43 12.64
CA MET A 219 -8.22 14.77 12.05
C MET A 219 -9.07 15.67 12.95
N ASP A 220 -9.95 15.11 13.74
CA ASP A 220 -10.85 15.83 14.64
C ASP A 220 -10.21 16.17 15.98
N THR A 221 -9.82 15.14 16.73
CA THR A 221 -9.35 15.27 18.11
C THR A 221 -7.82 15.15 18.25
N GLY A 222 -7.12 14.76 17.18
CA GLY A 222 -5.69 14.49 17.20
C GLY A 222 -5.36 13.13 17.78
N PRO A 223 -4.09 12.92 18.14
CA PRO A 223 -3.64 11.61 18.61
C PRO A 223 -4.15 11.26 20.00
N ASN A 224 -4.67 12.23 20.75
CA ASN A 224 -5.18 11.97 22.09
C ASN A 224 -6.41 11.03 22.06
N GLY A 225 -6.35 9.95 22.81
CA GLY A 225 -7.43 8.95 22.87
C GLY A 225 -7.57 8.06 21.64
N LEU A 226 -6.62 8.11 20.70
CA LEU A 226 -6.50 7.10 19.66
C LEU A 226 -5.86 5.81 20.21
N PRO A 227 -6.25 4.63 19.70
CA PRO A 227 -5.51 3.41 19.93
C PRO A 227 -4.06 3.58 19.44
N LYS A 228 -3.10 2.99 20.16
CA LYS A 228 -1.71 2.97 19.69
C LYS A 228 -1.62 2.26 18.34
N PRO A 229 -0.83 2.77 17.38
CA PRO A 229 -0.61 2.11 16.11
C PRO A 229 -0.12 0.67 16.30
N MET A 230 -0.66 -0.25 15.50
CA MET A 230 -0.23 -1.65 15.55
C MET A 230 1.21 -1.83 15.07
N LEU A 231 1.66 -0.98 14.18
CA LEU A 231 2.97 -1.04 13.55
C LEU A 231 3.35 0.36 13.05
N PHE A 232 4.56 0.80 13.38
CA PHE A 232 5.20 1.92 12.71
C PHE A 232 6.11 1.37 11.60
N HIS A 233 5.84 1.76 10.36
CA HIS A 233 6.67 1.38 9.24
C HIS A 233 8.00 2.14 9.24
N THR A 234 9.06 1.47 8.80
CA THR A 234 10.35 2.12 8.55
C THR A 234 10.36 2.79 7.18
N GLN A 235 10.95 3.99 7.10
CA GLN A 235 11.19 4.65 5.81
C GLN A 235 12.36 3.99 5.04
N HIS A 236 13.32 3.46 5.78
CA HIS A 236 14.50 2.77 5.24
C HIS A 236 14.58 1.35 5.79
N GLU A 237 14.25 0.40 4.95
CA GLU A 237 14.27 -1.00 5.32
C GLU A 237 15.72 -1.54 5.35
N THR A 238 16.11 -2.08 6.49
CA THR A 238 17.41 -2.76 6.64
C THR A 238 17.33 -4.21 6.14
N PRO A 239 18.48 -4.86 5.83
CA PRO A 239 18.50 -6.29 5.49
C PRO A 239 17.87 -7.17 6.58
N ARG A 240 18.04 -6.81 7.85
CA ARG A 240 17.42 -7.50 8.99
C ARG A 240 15.90 -7.39 8.93
N GLU A 241 15.38 -6.19 8.68
CA GLU A 241 13.93 -5.96 8.57
C GLU A 241 13.34 -6.73 7.37
N ALA A 242 13.98 -6.68 6.21
CA ALA A 242 13.57 -7.44 5.02
C ALA A 242 13.53 -8.95 5.30
N PHE A 243 14.50 -9.47 6.04
CA PHE A 243 14.55 -10.87 6.44
C PHE A 243 13.42 -11.22 7.41
N LEU A 244 13.25 -10.43 8.47
CA LEU A 244 12.22 -10.67 9.48
C LEU A 244 10.81 -10.52 8.88
N PHE A 245 10.60 -9.53 8.02
CA PHE A 245 9.36 -9.42 7.26
C PHE A 245 9.08 -10.70 6.46
N SER A 246 10.05 -11.17 5.69
CA SER A 246 9.90 -12.38 4.88
C SER A 246 9.67 -13.63 5.76
N LEU A 247 10.38 -13.73 6.87
CA LEU A 247 10.25 -14.83 7.83
C LEU A 247 8.83 -14.89 8.44
N TYR A 248 8.29 -13.74 8.82
CA TYR A 248 6.98 -13.66 9.49
C TYR A 248 5.80 -13.63 8.52
N SER A 249 6.00 -13.23 7.28
CA SER A 249 4.97 -13.31 6.22
C SER A 249 4.54 -14.74 5.93
N PHE A 250 5.41 -15.74 6.15
CA PHE A 250 5.07 -17.16 6.05
C PHE A 250 4.34 -17.71 7.28
N GLY A 251 4.00 -16.85 8.22
CA GLY A 251 3.19 -17.16 9.40
C GLY A 251 3.98 -17.21 10.70
N MET A 252 3.68 -16.26 11.59
CA MET A 252 4.28 -16.19 12.93
C MET A 252 4.02 -17.43 13.78
N ARG A 253 2.92 -18.15 13.50
CA ARG A 253 2.52 -19.36 14.22
C ARG A 253 3.08 -20.65 13.61
N ALA A 254 3.79 -20.57 12.47
CA ALA A 254 4.37 -21.76 11.88
C ALA A 254 5.42 -22.38 12.80
N PRO A 255 5.43 -23.70 12.99
CA PRO A 255 6.44 -24.39 13.74
C PRO A 255 7.85 -24.10 13.22
N VAL A 256 8.85 -24.09 14.11
CA VAL A 256 10.25 -23.79 13.75
C VAL A 256 10.74 -24.68 12.62
N PHE A 257 10.38 -25.94 12.64
CA PHE A 257 10.73 -26.92 11.59
C PHE A 257 10.21 -26.48 10.20
N ILE A 258 8.98 -25.99 10.07
CA ILE A 258 8.43 -25.51 8.77
C ILE A 258 9.20 -24.26 8.32
N ARG A 259 9.55 -23.35 9.24
CA ARG A 259 10.36 -22.18 8.91
C ARG A 259 11.75 -22.55 8.41
N LEU A 260 12.38 -23.56 9.02
CA LEU A 260 13.67 -24.07 8.57
C LEU A 260 13.58 -24.70 7.19
N LEU A 261 12.53 -25.48 6.91
CA LEU A 261 12.28 -26.03 5.59
C LEU A 261 12.08 -24.96 4.52
N MET A 262 11.41 -23.87 4.86
CA MET A 262 11.13 -22.73 3.96
C MET A 262 12.28 -21.71 3.88
N MET A 263 13.35 -21.91 4.64
CA MET A 263 14.46 -20.94 4.73
C MET A 263 15.05 -20.56 3.36
N PRO A 264 15.31 -21.47 2.40
CA PRO A 264 15.80 -21.08 1.08
C PRO A 264 14.87 -20.10 0.37
N MET A 265 13.56 -20.32 0.43
CA MET A 265 12.56 -19.45 -0.16
C MET A 265 12.50 -18.09 0.56
N ILE A 266 12.55 -18.09 1.89
CA ILE A 266 12.61 -16.88 2.71
C ILE A 266 13.81 -16.01 2.33
N LEU A 267 14.99 -16.62 2.15
CA LEU A 267 16.19 -15.91 1.72
C LEU A 267 16.06 -15.33 0.31
N ILE A 268 15.49 -16.08 -0.63
CA ILE A 268 15.21 -15.58 -1.98
C ILE A 268 14.28 -14.36 -1.93
N PHE A 269 13.18 -14.43 -1.18
CA PHE A 269 12.27 -13.31 -1.05
C PHE A 269 12.89 -12.11 -0.36
N THR A 270 13.72 -12.34 0.66
CA THR A 270 14.52 -11.29 1.29
C THR A 270 15.42 -10.59 0.28
N ALA A 271 16.16 -11.34 -0.53
CA ALA A 271 17.03 -10.79 -1.55
C ALA A 271 16.26 -10.00 -2.62
N LEU A 272 15.12 -10.52 -3.08
CA LEU A 272 14.26 -9.84 -4.05
C LEU A 272 13.68 -8.55 -3.49
N ARG A 273 13.26 -8.54 -2.22
CA ARG A 273 12.78 -7.36 -1.52
C ARG A 273 13.87 -6.30 -1.38
N MET A 274 15.07 -6.71 -0.98
CA MET A 274 16.23 -5.83 -0.90
C MET A 274 16.58 -5.23 -2.28
N LEU A 275 16.56 -6.03 -3.34
CA LEU A 275 16.81 -5.57 -4.71
C LEU A 275 15.78 -4.52 -5.13
N ALA A 276 14.50 -4.78 -4.88
CA ALA A 276 13.43 -3.82 -5.17
C ALA A 276 13.64 -2.51 -4.41
N ASN A 277 13.89 -2.58 -3.11
CA ASN A 277 14.12 -1.39 -2.27
C ASN A 277 15.38 -0.62 -2.65
N ALA A 278 16.47 -1.31 -3.05
CA ALA A 278 17.72 -0.67 -3.45
C ALA A 278 17.62 0.13 -4.76
N THR A 279 16.67 -0.22 -5.63
CA THR A 279 16.43 0.48 -6.89
C THR A 279 15.40 1.61 -6.78
N CYS A 280 14.63 1.64 -5.70
CA CYS A 280 13.60 2.64 -5.46
C CYS A 280 14.19 3.96 -4.94
N ARG A 281 13.46 5.04 -5.18
CA ARG A 281 13.78 6.37 -4.67
C ARG A 281 12.79 6.78 -3.57
N ASP A 282 13.27 7.62 -2.64
CA ASP A 282 12.44 8.12 -1.56
C ASP A 282 11.51 9.24 -2.06
N PRO A 283 10.26 9.29 -1.58
CA PRO A 283 9.38 10.43 -1.82
C PRO A 283 9.90 11.65 -1.05
N ILE A 284 9.89 12.83 -1.69
CA ILE A 284 10.26 14.09 -1.06
C ILE A 284 9.04 15.00 -1.04
N TRP A 285 8.67 15.44 0.16
CA TRP A 285 7.64 16.44 0.31
C TRP A 285 8.13 17.81 -0.20
N PRO A 286 7.32 18.55 -0.96
CA PRO A 286 7.61 19.93 -1.33
C PRO A 286 7.93 20.81 -0.10
N GLU A 287 8.74 21.82 -0.28
CA GLU A 287 9.14 22.74 0.76
C GLU A 287 7.94 23.38 1.47
N SER A 288 6.94 23.82 0.69
CA SER A 288 5.71 24.39 1.23
C SER A 288 4.95 23.46 2.20
N ILE A 289 5.00 22.14 1.97
CA ILE A 289 4.37 21.16 2.87
C ILE A 289 5.28 20.86 4.05
N ARG A 290 6.59 20.84 3.84
CA ARG A 290 7.56 20.63 4.94
C ARG A 290 7.50 21.76 5.95
N ASP A 291 7.41 23.00 5.49
CA ASP A 291 7.41 24.20 6.35
C ASP A 291 6.19 24.24 7.29
N ILE A 292 4.99 23.91 6.76
CA ILE A 292 3.78 23.82 7.59
C ILE A 292 3.76 22.58 8.50
N SER A 293 4.61 21.59 8.22
CA SER A 293 4.69 20.32 8.96
C SER A 293 5.79 20.27 10.00
N VAL A 294 6.35 21.41 10.38
CA VAL A 294 7.35 21.48 11.46
C VAL A 294 6.68 21.18 12.79
N VAL A 295 7.15 20.14 13.46
CA VAL A 295 6.65 19.67 14.76
C VAL A 295 7.53 20.23 15.87
N ALA A 296 6.94 20.62 16.98
CA ALA A 296 7.70 21.04 18.16
C ALA A 296 8.53 19.86 18.71
N SER A 297 9.76 20.15 19.16
CA SER A 297 10.67 19.11 19.65
C SER A 297 10.19 18.42 20.94
N ASP A 298 9.27 19.04 21.65
CA ASP A 298 8.64 18.58 22.89
C ASP A 298 7.20 18.08 22.68
N ASP A 299 6.78 17.87 21.45
CA ASP A 299 5.43 17.33 21.16
C ASP A 299 5.22 16.00 21.90
N PRO A 300 4.27 15.94 22.84
CA PRO A 300 4.04 14.73 23.64
C PRO A 300 3.45 13.58 22.83
N TYR A 301 3.00 13.83 21.62
CA TYR A 301 2.37 12.85 20.73
C TYR A 301 3.25 12.43 19.55
N ALA A 302 4.46 12.97 19.45
CA ALA A 302 5.36 12.58 18.37
C ALA A 302 5.80 11.11 18.54
N GLU A 303 5.37 10.24 17.62
CA GLU A 303 5.72 8.83 17.54
C GLU A 303 6.14 8.47 16.08
N PRO A 304 7.13 7.56 15.88
CA PRO A 304 7.83 6.76 16.89
C PRO A 304 8.90 7.58 17.64
N ARG A 305 9.05 7.28 18.92
CA ARG A 305 10.11 7.83 19.80
C ARG A 305 11.27 6.86 19.95
N VAL A 306 12.30 7.31 20.64
CA VAL A 306 13.38 6.43 21.09
C VAL A 306 12.81 5.33 21.97
N GLY A 307 13.01 4.06 21.53
CA GLY A 307 12.45 2.89 22.20
C GLY A 307 11.14 2.36 21.62
N THR A 308 10.42 3.13 20.81
CA THR A 308 9.27 2.61 20.05
C THR A 308 9.78 1.65 18.97
N PRO A 309 9.28 0.42 18.88
CA PRO A 309 9.67 -0.49 17.82
C PRO A 309 9.21 0.02 16.46
N VAL A 310 10.11 0.04 15.49
CA VAL A 310 9.85 0.50 14.12
C VAL A 310 10.17 -0.64 13.15
N GLY A 311 9.23 -0.90 12.26
CA GLY A 311 9.33 -2.00 11.33
C GLY A 311 8.69 -3.28 11.90
N TRP A 312 8.45 -4.20 10.97
CA TRP A 312 7.75 -5.45 11.26
C TRP A 312 8.52 -6.35 12.24
N GLY A 313 9.84 -6.44 12.07
CA GLY A 313 10.67 -7.32 12.87
C GLY A 313 10.76 -6.89 14.33
N ASP A 314 11.02 -5.61 14.58
CA ASP A 314 11.15 -5.09 15.95
C ASP A 314 9.79 -5.09 16.66
N THR A 315 8.72 -4.77 15.94
CA THR A 315 7.35 -4.84 16.49
C THR A 315 6.98 -6.25 16.90
N VAL A 316 7.23 -7.27 16.07
CA VAL A 316 6.95 -8.67 16.42
C VAL A 316 7.76 -9.12 17.62
N LEU A 317 9.04 -8.77 17.68
CA LEU A 317 9.88 -9.13 18.83
C LEU A 317 9.41 -8.45 20.11
N ALA A 318 8.99 -7.19 20.05
CA ALA A 318 8.42 -6.48 21.18
C ALA A 318 7.07 -7.10 21.62
N GLN A 319 6.22 -7.47 20.69
CA GLN A 319 4.97 -8.19 20.96
C GLN A 319 5.22 -9.54 21.66
N GLN A 320 6.23 -10.30 21.21
CA GLN A 320 6.60 -11.57 21.83
C GLN A 320 7.07 -11.41 23.28
N ARG A 321 7.67 -10.25 23.61
CA ARG A 321 8.07 -9.90 24.98
C ARG A 321 6.97 -9.23 25.80
N GLY A 322 5.81 -8.92 25.19
CA GLY A 322 4.72 -8.20 25.85
C GLY A 322 5.00 -6.71 26.08
N GLU A 323 5.98 -6.14 25.37
CA GLU A 323 6.43 -4.75 25.58
C GLU A 323 5.69 -3.75 24.68
N TYR A 324 5.31 -4.16 23.47
CA TYR A 324 4.65 -3.26 22.52
C TYR A 324 3.99 -4.04 21.36
N PRO A 325 2.89 -3.49 20.82
CA PRO A 325 2.01 -2.52 21.47
C PRO A 325 1.38 -3.17 22.71
N ASP A 326 0.97 -2.36 23.71
CA ASP A 326 0.29 -2.86 24.89
C ASP A 326 -0.97 -3.63 24.46
N ASN A 327 -0.86 -4.95 24.41
CA ASN A 327 -1.90 -5.87 24.02
C ASN A 327 -2.66 -5.51 22.72
N PRO A 328 -2.01 -5.49 21.53
CA PRO A 328 -2.71 -5.29 20.28
C PRO A 328 -3.73 -6.40 19.98
N ARG A 329 -3.55 -7.58 20.60
CA ARG A 329 -4.51 -8.69 20.52
C ARG A 329 -5.82 -8.38 21.22
N ALA A 330 -5.81 -7.66 22.34
CA ALA A 330 -7.06 -7.29 23.02
C ALA A 330 -7.93 -6.38 22.15
N GLN A 331 -7.32 -5.57 21.30
CA GLN A 331 -8.05 -4.78 20.32
C GLN A 331 -8.57 -5.62 19.13
N VAL A 332 -7.92 -6.75 18.86
CA VAL A 332 -8.29 -7.68 17.77
C VAL A 332 -9.13 -8.85 18.29
N GLU A 333 -9.01 -9.23 19.55
CA GLU A 333 -9.81 -10.30 20.17
C GLU A 333 -11.28 -9.90 20.37
N ASN A 334 -11.57 -8.62 20.43
CA ASN A 334 -12.94 -8.11 20.34
C ASN A 334 -13.50 -8.11 18.90
N TRP A 335 -12.74 -8.61 17.91
CA TRP A 335 -13.31 -8.93 16.62
C TRP A 335 -14.37 -10.01 16.81
N THR A 336 -15.59 -9.60 16.57
CA THR A 336 -16.75 -10.46 16.39
C THR A 336 -16.38 -11.68 15.54
N SER A 337 -17.05 -12.78 15.73
CA SER A 337 -16.84 -13.98 14.92
C SER A 337 -16.83 -13.64 13.42
N ARG A 338 -16.22 -14.48 12.58
CA ARG A 338 -16.23 -14.27 11.13
C ARG A 338 -17.66 -14.10 10.60
N ALA A 339 -18.63 -14.79 11.18
CA ALA A 339 -20.04 -14.71 10.81
C ALA A 339 -20.63 -13.32 11.11
N ASP A 340 -20.35 -12.77 12.30
CA ASP A 340 -20.85 -11.45 12.71
C ASP A 340 -20.18 -10.32 11.90
N GLY A 341 -18.89 -10.48 11.58
CA GLY A 341 -18.17 -9.56 10.72
C GLY A 341 -18.71 -9.53 9.28
N MET A 342 -19.15 -10.67 8.75
CA MET A 342 -19.82 -10.75 7.45
C MET A 342 -21.19 -10.09 7.48
N ALA A 343 -22.02 -10.39 8.50
CA ALA A 343 -23.36 -9.81 8.65
C ALA A 343 -23.28 -8.29 8.78
N TYR A 344 -22.32 -7.77 9.56
CA TYR A 344 -22.07 -6.34 9.65
C TYR A 344 -21.70 -5.72 8.31
N ALA A 345 -20.76 -6.32 7.58
CA ALA A 345 -20.30 -5.83 6.29
C ALA A 345 -21.43 -5.83 5.25
N GLU A 346 -22.27 -6.84 5.24
CA GLU A 346 -23.43 -6.93 4.36
C GLU A 346 -24.48 -5.87 4.70
N ALA A 347 -24.81 -5.73 5.97
CA ALA A 347 -25.76 -4.69 6.42
C ALA A 347 -25.29 -3.28 6.05
N TRP A 348 -24.01 -2.97 6.25
CA TRP A 348 -23.46 -1.67 5.87
C TRP A 348 -23.42 -1.46 4.35
N LEU A 349 -23.08 -2.49 3.58
CA LEU A 349 -23.08 -2.41 2.10
C LEU A 349 -24.49 -2.24 1.52
N ASP A 350 -25.50 -2.80 2.18
CA ASP A 350 -26.89 -2.67 1.76
C ASP A 350 -27.48 -1.30 2.17
N ASN A 351 -27.06 -0.74 3.29
CA ASN A 351 -27.53 0.55 3.77
C ASN A 351 -26.43 1.33 4.54
N PRO A 352 -25.52 2.04 3.82
CA PRO A 352 -24.37 2.74 4.43
C PRO A 352 -24.76 3.89 5.37
N THR A 353 -26.00 4.36 5.33
CA THR A 353 -26.50 5.47 6.17
C THR A 353 -27.25 4.99 7.41
N ALA A 354 -27.46 3.69 7.56
CA ALA A 354 -28.08 3.15 8.76
C ALA A 354 -27.09 3.22 9.93
N ASP A 355 -27.56 3.69 11.08
CA ASP A 355 -26.87 3.54 12.36
C ASP A 355 -26.88 2.05 12.73
N ILE A 356 -25.76 1.33 12.45
CA ILE A 356 -25.60 -0.09 12.69
C ILE A 356 -24.76 -0.32 13.96
#